data_35cbc9d256dcfeced1d906cbafc02ea4
#
_entry.id   35cbc9d256dcfeced1d906cbafc02ea4
#
_cell.length_a   1.000
_cell.length_b   1.000
_cell.length_c   1.000
_cell.angle_alpha   90.00
_cell.angle_beta   90.00
_cell.angle_gamma   90.00
#
_symmetry.space_group_name_H-M   'P 1'
#
loop_
_entity.id
_entity.type
_entity.pdbx_description
1 polymer ?
#
loop_
_entity_poly.entity_id
_entity_poly.type
_entity_poly.pdbx_seq_one_letter_code
_entity_poly.pdbx_strand_id
1 'polypeptide(L)'
;MARWYRLGLMALILVMVWGCSTAQTLPEVNPVQPRFTKAGDGVITDHLTGLDWYVNPNPDQKFREAKAWAEGLTVAGGGWRLPTMAELKAIYQKDASAYHMDPLFQVKGAWVWSSELRNDWSVWGLAFYNNLQGWHSMDYGNGRVALAVRSRR
;
A
#
# COMPACT_ATOMS: atom_id res chain seq x y z
N MET A 1 -35.40 -20.95 -93.52
CA MET A 1 -34.11 -21.24 -92.90
C MET A 1 -34.02 -20.38 -91.60
N ALA A 2 -34.36 -20.91 -90.44
CA ALA A 2 -34.39 -20.22 -89.19
C ALA A 2 -33.30 -20.78 -88.25
N ARG A 3 -32.33 -19.98 -87.90
CA ARG A 3 -31.27 -20.35 -86.96
C ARG A 3 -31.67 -19.91 -85.53
N TRP A 4 -31.80 -20.86 -84.63
CA TRP A 4 -32.10 -20.65 -83.21
C TRP A 4 -30.81 -20.33 -82.44
N TYR A 5 -30.76 -19.15 -81.86
CA TYR A 5 -29.71 -18.79 -80.89
C TYR A 5 -30.17 -19.15 -79.45
N ARG A 6 -29.48 -20.09 -78.86
CA ARG A 6 -29.66 -20.40 -77.43
C ARG A 6 -28.93 -19.37 -76.59
N LEU A 7 -29.68 -18.57 -75.85
CA LEU A 7 -29.15 -17.68 -74.84
C LEU A 7 -28.83 -18.50 -73.56
N GLY A 8 -27.55 -18.66 -73.26
CA GLY A 8 -27.11 -19.25 -72.01
C GLY A 8 -27.24 -18.22 -70.86
N LEU A 9 -28.06 -18.51 -69.87
CA LEU A 9 -28.09 -17.76 -68.59
C LEU A 9 -26.85 -18.12 -67.77
N MET A 10 -25.90 -17.16 -67.66
CA MET A 10 -24.87 -17.28 -66.68
C MET A 10 -25.42 -16.78 -65.32
N ALA A 11 -25.64 -17.72 -64.38
CA ALA A 11 -25.97 -17.39 -63.01
C ALA A 11 -24.70 -16.91 -62.30
N LEU A 12 -24.64 -15.63 -61.98
CA LEU A 12 -23.62 -15.03 -61.16
C LEU A 12 -23.90 -15.42 -59.68
N ILE A 13 -23.12 -16.37 -59.18
CA ILE A 13 -23.14 -16.71 -57.74
C ILE A 13 -22.34 -15.62 -57.01
N LEU A 14 -23.05 -14.73 -56.31
CA LEU A 14 -22.47 -13.76 -55.42
C LEU A 14 -22.11 -14.46 -54.10
N VAL A 15 -20.84 -14.82 -53.92
CA VAL A 15 -20.34 -15.34 -52.65
C VAL A 15 -20.18 -14.14 -51.69
N MET A 16 -21.14 -13.94 -50.79
CA MET A 16 -21.00 -13.04 -49.68
C MET A 16 -20.02 -13.65 -48.68
N VAL A 17 -18.77 -13.16 -48.70
CA VAL A 17 -17.79 -13.45 -47.64
C VAL A 17 -18.15 -12.58 -46.43
N TRP A 18 -18.84 -13.16 -45.46
CA TRP A 18 -19.00 -12.55 -44.16
C TRP A 18 -17.62 -12.57 -43.47
N GLY A 19 -16.91 -11.48 -43.57
CA GLY A 19 -15.71 -11.25 -42.76
C GLY A 19 -16.09 -11.21 -41.29
N CYS A 20 -15.81 -12.32 -40.58
CA CYS A 20 -15.88 -12.36 -39.13
C CYS A 20 -14.74 -11.44 -38.60
N SER A 21 -15.06 -10.20 -38.31
CA SER A 21 -14.13 -9.26 -37.64
C SER A 21 -14.00 -9.72 -36.19
N THR A 22 -13.02 -10.57 -35.91
CA THR A 22 -12.62 -10.85 -34.53
C THR A 22 -12.05 -9.56 -33.97
N ALA A 23 -12.86 -8.81 -33.22
CA ALA A 23 -12.35 -7.75 -32.38
C ALA A 23 -11.32 -8.36 -31.43
N GLN A 24 -10.03 -8.12 -31.69
CA GLN A 24 -8.97 -8.43 -30.75
C GLN A 24 -9.19 -7.56 -29.53
N THR A 25 -9.76 -8.11 -28.46
CA THR A 25 -9.75 -7.51 -27.14
C THR A 25 -8.28 -7.39 -26.75
N LEU A 26 -7.81 -6.14 -26.61
CA LEU A 26 -6.51 -5.85 -26.04
C LEU A 26 -6.45 -6.56 -24.67
N PRO A 27 -5.31 -7.14 -24.27
CA PRO A 27 -5.19 -7.76 -22.96
C PRO A 27 -5.55 -6.70 -21.92
N GLU A 28 -6.54 -7.02 -21.08
CA GLU A 28 -6.93 -6.20 -19.95
C GLU A 28 -5.70 -6.01 -19.08
N VAL A 29 -5.13 -4.80 -19.06
CA VAL A 29 -4.01 -4.46 -18.18
C VAL A 29 -4.57 -4.51 -16.78
N ASN A 30 -4.35 -5.61 -16.07
CA ASN A 30 -4.69 -5.74 -14.67
C ASN A 30 -4.03 -4.55 -13.94
N PRO A 31 -4.79 -3.64 -13.31
CA PRO A 31 -4.19 -2.51 -12.61
C PRO A 31 -3.23 -3.06 -11.56
N VAL A 32 -1.95 -2.65 -11.65
CA VAL A 32 -0.96 -3.01 -10.64
C VAL A 32 -1.51 -2.57 -9.29
N GLN A 33 -1.83 -3.52 -8.43
CA GLN A 33 -2.34 -3.22 -7.09
C GLN A 33 -1.34 -2.31 -6.36
N PRO A 34 -1.77 -1.18 -5.80
CA PRO A 34 -0.88 -0.33 -5.03
C PRO A 34 -0.36 -1.12 -3.82
N ARG A 35 0.89 -0.88 -3.44
CA ARG A 35 1.48 -1.54 -2.27
C ARG A 35 0.68 -1.29 -0.99
N PHE A 36 0.19 -0.07 -0.81
CA PHE A 36 -0.59 0.33 0.35
C PHE A 36 -2.01 0.70 -0.04
N THR A 37 -2.97 0.27 0.77
CA THR A 37 -4.36 0.70 0.69
C THR A 37 -4.86 1.10 2.07
N LYS A 38 -5.75 2.09 2.14
CA LYS A 38 -6.31 2.57 3.41
C LYS A 38 -7.81 2.31 3.47
N ALA A 39 -8.25 1.63 4.50
CA ALA A 39 -9.67 1.37 4.78
C ALA A 39 -10.36 2.58 5.46
N GLY A 40 -11.68 2.58 5.48
CA GLY A 40 -12.48 3.66 6.09
C GLY A 40 -12.29 3.82 7.60
N ASP A 41 -11.85 2.79 8.30
CA ASP A 41 -11.49 2.79 9.72
C ASP A 41 -10.06 3.32 9.99
N GLY A 42 -9.32 3.68 8.94
CA GLY A 42 -7.98 4.24 9.02
C GLY A 42 -6.84 3.22 8.96
N VAL A 43 -7.15 1.93 8.90
CA VAL A 43 -6.14 0.87 8.75
C VAL A 43 -5.49 0.95 7.37
N ILE A 44 -4.16 0.94 7.34
CA ILE A 44 -3.34 0.90 6.13
C ILE A 44 -2.81 -0.52 5.96
N THR A 45 -3.18 -1.16 4.88
CA THR A 45 -2.71 -2.50 4.53
C THR A 45 -1.49 -2.43 3.63
N ASP A 46 -0.38 -3.05 4.03
CA ASP A 46 0.79 -3.29 3.18
C ASP A 46 0.64 -4.66 2.49
N HIS A 47 0.33 -4.63 1.20
CA HIS A 47 0.14 -5.84 0.39
C HIS A 47 1.46 -6.59 0.10
N LEU A 48 2.61 -5.93 0.28
CA LEU A 48 3.91 -6.55 0.09
C LEU A 48 4.33 -7.41 1.29
N THR A 49 4.08 -6.92 2.51
CA THR A 49 4.51 -7.59 3.75
C THR A 49 3.41 -8.38 4.43
N GLY A 50 2.14 -8.15 4.07
CA GLY A 50 0.98 -8.74 4.74
C GLY A 50 0.72 -8.13 6.12
N LEU A 51 1.29 -6.95 6.40
CA LEU A 51 1.09 -6.23 7.64
C LEU A 51 0.00 -5.18 7.50
N ASP A 52 -0.75 -4.97 8.57
CA ASP A 52 -1.63 -3.81 8.74
C ASP A 52 -0.94 -2.79 9.64
N TRP A 53 -1.13 -1.51 9.30
CA TRP A 53 -0.56 -0.36 9.99
C TRP A 53 -1.65 0.59 10.46
N TYR A 54 -1.39 1.27 11.57
CA TYR A 54 -2.25 2.33 12.07
C TYR A 54 -1.43 3.50 12.58
N VAL A 55 -1.79 4.72 12.18
CA VAL A 55 -1.05 5.94 12.55
C VAL A 55 -1.68 6.56 13.79
N ASN A 56 -0.88 6.84 14.80
CA ASN A 56 -1.37 7.62 15.93
C ASN A 56 -1.65 9.07 15.49
N PRO A 57 -2.86 9.58 15.71
CA PRO A 57 -3.18 10.95 15.35
C PRO A 57 -2.51 11.99 16.26
N ASN A 58 -2.06 11.58 17.46
CA ASN A 58 -1.45 12.43 18.45
C ASN A 58 0.09 12.39 18.34
N PRO A 59 0.75 13.51 18.03
CA PRO A 59 2.21 13.62 18.11
C PRO A 59 2.68 13.72 19.56
N ASP A 60 4.00 13.80 19.74
CA ASP A 60 4.66 14.12 21.03
C ASP A 60 4.40 13.11 22.15
N GLN A 61 4.38 11.83 21.81
CA GLN A 61 4.16 10.76 22.77
C GLN A 61 5.46 10.22 23.34
N LYS A 62 5.50 10.05 24.67
CA LYS A 62 6.53 9.27 25.34
C LYS A 62 6.40 7.79 24.96
N PHE A 63 7.50 7.05 25.06
CA PHE A 63 7.53 5.66 24.63
C PHE A 63 6.46 4.79 25.31
N ARG A 64 6.29 4.93 26.64
CA ARG A 64 5.32 4.14 27.39
C ARG A 64 3.87 4.43 26.97
N GLU A 65 3.57 5.68 26.66
CA GLU A 65 2.26 6.12 26.15
C GLU A 65 2.02 5.56 24.75
N ALA A 66 3.03 5.65 23.87
CA ALA A 66 2.99 5.12 22.52
C ALA A 66 2.76 3.58 22.53
N LYS A 67 3.47 2.87 23.41
CA LYS A 67 3.33 1.43 23.59
C LYS A 67 1.93 1.06 24.10
N ALA A 68 1.47 1.72 25.17
CA ALA A 68 0.14 1.47 25.74
C ALA A 68 -0.97 1.77 24.73
N TRP A 69 -0.83 2.86 23.95
CA TRP A 69 -1.76 3.18 22.88
C TRP A 69 -1.81 2.06 21.82
N ALA A 70 -0.67 1.60 21.32
CA ALA A 70 -0.63 0.56 20.30
C ALA A 70 -1.27 -0.74 20.79
N GLU A 71 -0.91 -1.19 22.00
CA GLU A 71 -1.42 -2.44 22.60
C GLU A 71 -2.91 -2.34 22.98
N GLY A 72 -3.40 -1.13 23.26
CA GLY A 72 -4.81 -0.86 23.58
C GLY A 72 -5.72 -0.68 22.37
N LEU A 73 -5.21 -0.65 21.14
CA LEU A 73 -6.02 -0.49 19.94
C LEU A 73 -6.94 -1.70 19.72
N THR A 74 -8.24 -1.42 19.55
CA THR A 74 -9.27 -2.43 19.24
C THR A 74 -9.69 -2.40 17.77
N VAL A 75 -9.28 -1.40 17.01
CA VAL A 75 -9.61 -1.26 15.58
C VAL A 75 -9.29 -2.54 14.83
N ALA A 76 -10.18 -2.93 13.92
CA ALA A 76 -10.10 -4.14 13.12
C ALA A 76 -9.80 -5.43 13.95
N GLY A 77 -10.29 -5.50 15.22
CA GLY A 77 -10.17 -6.68 16.09
C GLY A 77 -8.91 -6.76 16.94
N GLY A 78 -8.13 -5.67 17.07
CA GLY A 78 -6.98 -5.58 17.97
C GLY A 78 -5.73 -6.34 17.50
N GLY A 79 -4.86 -6.68 18.47
CA GLY A 79 -3.59 -7.38 18.19
C GLY A 79 -2.47 -6.48 17.68
N TRP A 80 -2.56 -5.19 17.98
CA TRP A 80 -1.60 -4.18 17.59
C TRP A 80 -0.41 -4.11 18.55
N ARG A 81 0.71 -3.68 18.05
CA ARG A 81 1.95 -3.42 18.79
C ARG A 81 2.77 -2.32 18.12
N LEU A 82 3.78 -1.83 18.80
CA LEU A 82 4.79 -0.99 18.13
C LEU A 82 5.59 -1.83 17.11
N PRO A 83 6.01 -1.22 15.98
CA PRO A 83 6.81 -1.88 14.96
C PRO A 83 8.25 -2.12 15.40
N THR A 84 8.91 -3.11 14.86
CA THR A 84 10.36 -3.28 14.94
C THR A 84 11.08 -2.27 14.04
N MET A 85 12.39 -2.10 14.24
CA MET A 85 13.21 -1.27 13.33
C MET A 85 13.21 -1.81 11.90
N ALA A 86 13.19 -3.13 11.74
CA ALA A 86 13.11 -3.77 10.43
C ALA A 86 11.80 -3.44 9.71
N GLU A 87 10.68 -3.49 10.43
CA GLU A 87 9.36 -3.13 9.89
C GLU A 87 9.29 -1.64 9.52
N LEU A 88 9.80 -0.73 10.35
CA LEU A 88 9.88 0.69 10.03
C LEU A 88 10.71 0.95 8.76
N LYS A 89 11.85 0.30 8.65
CA LYS A 89 12.70 0.41 7.43
C LYS A 89 12.01 -0.14 6.19
N ALA A 90 11.19 -1.19 6.33
CA ALA A 90 10.48 -1.79 5.21
C ALA A 90 9.46 -0.86 4.56
N ILE A 91 8.90 0.11 5.31
CA ILE A 91 7.96 1.11 4.77
C ILE A 91 8.65 2.41 4.32
N TYR A 92 9.98 2.52 4.47
CA TYR A 92 10.74 3.66 3.95
C TYR A 92 10.76 3.63 2.42
N GLN A 93 10.42 4.78 1.79
CA GLN A 93 10.39 4.96 0.33
C GLN A 93 11.01 6.31 -0.02
N LYS A 94 12.26 6.30 -0.43
CA LYS A 94 13.09 7.50 -0.62
C LYS A 94 12.43 8.65 -1.39
N ASP A 95 11.58 8.35 -2.36
CA ASP A 95 11.01 9.36 -3.28
C ASP A 95 9.49 9.51 -3.16
N ALA A 96 8.86 8.90 -2.13
CA ALA A 96 7.40 8.86 -2.04
C ALA A 96 6.78 10.16 -1.49
N SER A 97 7.44 10.89 -0.59
CA SER A 97 6.94 12.11 0.04
C SER A 97 8.06 12.84 0.80
N ALA A 98 7.76 13.98 1.42
CA ALA A 98 8.70 14.70 2.30
C ALA A 98 9.19 13.86 3.49
N TYR A 99 8.42 12.86 3.92
CA TYR A 99 8.80 11.92 4.96
C TYR A 99 9.25 10.56 4.43
N HIS A 100 9.50 10.43 3.11
CA HIS A 100 9.98 9.21 2.49
C HIS A 100 9.16 7.95 2.84
N MET A 101 7.86 8.10 2.91
CA MET A 101 6.89 7.03 3.07
C MET A 101 5.65 7.30 2.24
N ASP A 102 4.82 6.29 2.02
CA ASP A 102 3.58 6.45 1.28
C ASP A 102 2.70 7.55 1.92
N PRO A 103 2.10 8.46 1.13
CA PRO A 103 1.26 9.55 1.62
C PRO A 103 0.09 9.11 2.51
N LEU A 104 -0.34 7.87 2.45
CA LEU A 104 -1.39 7.33 3.31
C LEU A 104 -1.03 7.36 4.80
N PHE A 105 0.27 7.31 5.14
CA PHE A 105 0.72 7.30 6.53
C PHE A 105 0.54 8.62 7.26
N GLN A 106 0.56 9.78 6.57
CA GLN A 106 0.31 11.12 7.15
C GLN A 106 0.98 11.37 8.52
N VAL A 107 2.22 10.92 8.69
CA VAL A 107 2.98 11.06 9.94
C VAL A 107 3.31 12.54 10.20
N LYS A 108 3.08 13.01 11.43
CA LYS A 108 3.30 14.41 11.86
C LYS A 108 4.40 14.51 12.91
N GLY A 109 5.57 13.93 12.67
CA GLY A 109 6.66 13.96 13.64
C GLY A 109 7.99 13.63 13.00
N ALA A 110 9.07 13.99 13.69
CA ALA A 110 10.43 13.79 13.18
C ALA A 110 10.90 12.34 13.36
N TRP A 111 10.44 11.67 14.42
CA TRP A 111 10.89 10.33 14.79
C TRP A 111 9.72 9.40 15.07
N VAL A 112 9.84 8.16 14.65
CA VAL A 112 8.88 7.11 14.93
C VAL A 112 9.49 6.10 15.90
N TRP A 113 8.76 5.79 16.99
CA TRP A 113 9.18 4.79 17.96
C TRP A 113 9.19 3.38 17.35
N SER A 114 10.25 2.63 17.63
CA SER A 114 10.22 1.18 17.46
C SER A 114 9.87 0.47 18.78
N SER A 115 9.65 -0.84 18.72
CA SER A 115 9.51 -1.68 19.93
C SER A 115 10.86 -2.10 20.53
N GLU A 116 11.98 -1.74 19.91
CA GLU A 116 13.31 -2.24 20.26
C GLU A 116 14.00 -1.35 21.32
N LEU A 117 14.20 -1.93 22.48
CA LEU A 117 14.95 -1.27 23.56
C LEU A 117 16.43 -1.26 23.22
N ARG A 118 17.10 -0.14 23.49
CA ARG A 118 18.55 -0.09 23.56
C ARG A 118 19.05 -0.49 24.96
N ASN A 119 18.34 -0.02 26.00
CA ASN A 119 18.57 -0.33 27.41
C ASN A 119 17.30 0.02 28.20
N ASP A 120 17.37 -0.01 29.54
CA ASP A 120 16.22 0.20 30.43
C ASP A 120 15.58 1.59 30.34
N TRP A 121 16.26 2.59 29.73
CA TRP A 121 15.79 3.99 29.62
C TRP A 121 15.72 4.53 28.21
N SER A 122 16.20 3.80 27.23
CA SER A 122 16.22 4.28 25.84
C SER A 122 15.77 3.26 24.82
N VAL A 123 15.13 3.76 23.77
CA VAL A 123 14.49 3.00 22.70
C VAL A 123 14.98 3.47 21.35
N TRP A 124 15.11 2.55 20.41
CA TRP A 124 15.41 2.87 19.03
C TRP A 124 14.21 3.48 18.32
N GLY A 125 14.48 4.43 17.43
CA GLY A 125 13.51 5.02 16.54
C GLY A 125 14.10 5.32 15.17
N LEU A 126 13.23 5.59 14.20
CA LEU A 126 13.58 5.93 12.83
C LEU A 126 13.06 7.34 12.50
N ALA A 127 13.96 8.19 11.98
CA ALA A 127 13.59 9.44 11.36
C ALA A 127 13.41 9.22 9.85
N PHE A 128 12.18 9.28 9.38
CA PHE A 128 11.87 8.98 7.98
C PHE A 128 12.39 10.05 7.02
N TYR A 129 12.44 11.32 7.42
CA TYR A 129 12.89 12.43 6.55
C TYR A 129 14.34 12.29 6.06
N ASN A 130 15.19 11.49 6.73
CA ASN A 130 16.59 11.28 6.36
C ASN A 130 17.06 9.82 6.53
N ASN A 131 16.14 8.90 6.85
CA ASN A 131 16.43 7.48 7.12
C ASN A 131 17.44 7.25 8.26
N LEU A 132 17.49 8.16 9.23
CA LEU A 132 18.42 8.07 10.33
C LEU A 132 17.83 7.18 11.44
N GLN A 133 18.63 6.20 11.87
CA GLN A 133 18.40 5.44 13.10
C GLN A 133 18.98 6.17 14.30
N GLY A 134 18.22 6.30 15.36
CA GLY A 134 18.69 6.88 16.61
C GLY A 134 18.00 6.26 17.81
N TRP A 135 18.58 6.48 18.97
CA TRP A 135 17.98 6.07 20.24
C TRP A 135 17.62 7.32 21.05
N HIS A 136 16.53 7.23 21.78
CA HIS A 136 15.95 8.32 22.53
C HIS A 136 15.53 7.86 23.92
N SER A 137 15.57 8.78 24.90
CA SER A 137 15.00 8.52 26.22
C SER A 137 13.52 8.20 26.11
N MET A 138 13.05 7.19 26.85
CA MET A 138 11.64 6.81 26.94
C MET A 138 10.73 7.92 27.44
N ASP A 139 11.29 8.84 28.23
CA ASP A 139 10.55 9.96 28.85
C ASP A 139 10.50 11.22 27.99
N TYR A 140 11.16 11.20 26.83
CA TYR A 140 11.17 12.32 25.91
C TYR A 140 10.20 12.08 24.74
N GLY A 141 9.09 12.82 24.72
CA GLY A 141 8.03 12.66 23.73
C GLY A 141 8.05 13.64 22.55
N ASN A 142 8.68 14.81 22.73
CA ASN A 142 8.61 15.90 21.74
C ASN A 142 9.12 15.46 20.35
N GLY A 143 8.32 15.69 19.30
CA GLY A 143 8.60 15.30 17.94
C GLY A 143 8.59 13.78 17.68
N ARG A 144 8.09 12.95 18.63
CA ARG A 144 7.96 11.51 18.49
C ARG A 144 6.53 11.11 18.23
N VAL A 145 6.37 10.20 17.29
CA VAL A 145 5.06 9.63 16.94
C VAL A 145 5.08 8.12 17.05
N ALA A 146 3.89 7.53 17.20
CA ALA A 146 3.73 6.10 17.19
C ALA A 146 3.03 5.66 15.90
N LEU A 147 3.53 4.58 15.34
CA LEU A 147 2.81 3.70 14.42
C LEU A 147 2.50 2.41 15.16
N ALA A 148 1.34 1.86 14.92
CA ALA A 148 1.03 0.50 15.35
C ALA A 148 1.05 -0.43 14.13
N VAL A 149 1.48 -1.67 14.34
CA VAL A 149 1.55 -2.71 13.32
C VAL A 149 0.98 -4.01 13.86
N ARG A 150 0.41 -4.83 12.97
CA ARG A 150 -0.02 -6.20 13.27
C ARG A 150 0.07 -7.07 12.02
N SER A 151 0.16 -8.38 12.21
CA SER A 151 -0.05 -9.34 11.13
C SER A 151 -1.52 -9.38 10.74
N ARG A 152 -1.81 -9.42 9.45
CA ARG A 152 -3.17 -9.64 8.95
C ARG A 152 -3.67 -11.01 9.39
N ARG A 153 -4.91 -11.07 9.82
CA ARG A 153 -5.61 -12.32 10.15
C ARG A 153 -6.39 -12.84 8.96
#